data_e42cb0e981d26b6efdc35cb2820e954e
#
_entry.id   e42cb0e981d26b6efdc35cb2820e954e
#
_cell.length_a   1.000
_cell.length_b   1.000
_cell.length_c   1.000
_cell.angle_alpha   90.00
_cell.angle_beta   90.00
_cell.angle_gamma   90.00
#
_symmetry.space_group_name_H-M   'P 1'
#
loop_
_entity.id
_entity.type
_entity.pdbx_description
1 polymer ?
#
loop_
_entity_poly.entity_id
_entity_poly.type
_entity_poly.pdbx_seq_one_letter_code
_entity_poly.pdbx_strand_id
1 'polypeptide(L)'
;MIKGFKTIDLSSKAGFKTLPYPALAVSENRLVLNGKARVALGDFTALQLGIDDSQSQLAVLAAPTDARGAVIATVGLKKSGIICRSELSRLLSKISGSKKPVFKGHIKEPATIVFDLKV
;
A
#
# COMPACT_ATOMS: atom_id res chain seq x y z
N MET A 1 -20.43 -28.93 -9.20
CA MET A 1 -19.97 -29.00 -7.81
C MET A 1 -20.20 -30.37 -7.24
N ILE A 2 -19.29 -30.88 -6.45
CA ILE A 2 -19.43 -32.18 -5.80
C ILE A 2 -20.46 -32.05 -4.67
N LYS A 3 -21.42 -32.99 -4.67
CA LYS A 3 -22.46 -32.99 -3.64
C LYS A 3 -21.86 -33.16 -2.24
N GLY A 4 -22.30 -32.35 -1.29
CA GLY A 4 -21.80 -32.36 0.07
C GLY A 4 -20.63 -31.40 0.32
N PHE A 5 -20.17 -30.70 -0.70
CA PHE A 5 -19.07 -29.73 -0.59
C PHE A 5 -19.57 -28.34 -0.97
N LYS A 6 -19.13 -27.35 -0.20
CA LYS A 6 -19.39 -25.96 -0.54
C LYS A 6 -18.22 -25.40 -1.36
N THR A 7 -18.54 -24.63 -2.37
CA THR A 7 -17.51 -23.90 -3.10
C THR A 7 -16.94 -22.82 -2.19
N ILE A 8 -15.62 -22.81 -2.08
CA ILE A 8 -14.94 -21.75 -1.32
C ILE A 8 -14.60 -20.63 -2.29
N ASP A 9 -15.18 -19.46 -2.04
CA ASP A 9 -14.89 -18.28 -2.84
C ASP A 9 -13.59 -17.64 -2.32
N LEU A 10 -12.48 -18.06 -2.90
CA LEU A 10 -11.17 -17.55 -2.52
C LEU A 10 -10.96 -16.10 -2.97
N SER A 11 -11.69 -15.65 -3.99
CA SER A 11 -11.57 -14.29 -4.47
C SER A 11 -12.11 -13.28 -3.44
N SER A 12 -13.21 -13.60 -2.76
CA SER A 12 -13.76 -12.73 -1.72
C SER A 12 -12.89 -12.70 -0.46
N LYS A 13 -12.13 -13.77 -0.20
CA LYS A 13 -11.21 -13.84 0.94
C LYS A 13 -9.86 -13.23 0.65
N ALA A 14 -9.51 -13.05 -0.59
CA ALA A 14 -8.28 -12.37 -0.99
C ALA A 14 -8.33 -10.87 -0.72
N GLY A 15 -9.34 -10.41 -0.06
CA GLY A 15 -9.79 -9.08 0.32
C GLY A 15 -8.84 -7.92 0.09
N PHE A 16 -7.58 -8.01 0.48
CA PHE A 16 -6.65 -6.88 0.38
C PHE A 16 -6.43 -6.43 -1.07
N LYS A 17 -6.15 -7.35 -1.99
CA LYS A 17 -5.88 -6.99 -3.39
C LYS A 17 -7.11 -6.48 -4.13
N THR A 18 -8.28 -6.87 -3.68
CA THR A 18 -9.56 -6.55 -4.32
C THR A 18 -10.42 -5.56 -3.53
N LEU A 19 -9.86 -4.93 -2.50
CA LEU A 19 -10.58 -3.89 -1.76
C LEU A 19 -11.02 -2.76 -2.70
N PRO A 20 -12.22 -2.21 -2.51
CA PRO A 20 -12.77 -1.17 -3.39
C PRO A 20 -12.14 0.21 -3.19
N TYR A 21 -11.16 0.33 -2.33
CA TYR A 21 -10.45 1.58 -2.03
C TYR A 21 -8.94 1.31 -2.00
N PRO A 22 -8.09 2.34 -2.17
CA PRO A 22 -6.65 2.17 -2.00
C PRO A 22 -6.30 1.71 -0.60
N ALA A 23 -5.41 0.75 -0.48
CA ALA A 23 -4.98 0.23 0.82
C ALA A 23 -3.50 -0.13 0.80
N LEU A 24 -2.87 -0.02 1.96
CA LEU A 24 -1.47 -0.34 2.18
C LEU A 24 -1.39 -1.36 3.32
N ALA A 25 -0.83 -2.53 3.04
CA ALA A 25 -0.56 -3.53 4.06
C ALA A 25 0.91 -3.48 4.44
N VAL A 26 1.19 -3.56 5.73
CA VAL A 26 2.55 -3.56 6.26
C VAL A 26 2.85 -4.94 6.82
N SER A 27 4.01 -5.48 6.47
CA SER A 27 4.54 -6.70 7.04
C SER A 27 5.95 -6.43 7.55
N GLU A 28 6.62 -7.43 8.09
CA GLU A 28 7.88 -7.27 8.82
C GLU A 28 8.95 -6.50 8.05
N ASN A 29 9.10 -6.78 6.75
CA ASN A 29 10.18 -6.21 5.95
C ASN A 29 9.69 -5.47 4.71
N ARG A 30 8.39 -5.31 4.54
CA ARG A 30 7.87 -4.74 3.30
C ARG A 30 6.49 -4.14 3.47
N LEU A 31 6.13 -3.32 2.49
CA LEU A 31 4.80 -2.73 2.35
C LEU A 31 4.22 -3.20 1.02
N VAL A 32 2.90 -3.38 0.97
CA VAL A 32 2.21 -3.81 -0.24
C VAL A 32 1.04 -2.88 -0.52
N LEU A 33 1.03 -2.31 -1.73
CA LEU A 33 -0.07 -1.51 -2.24
C LEU A 33 -1.05 -2.43 -2.96
N ASN A 34 -2.35 -2.25 -2.74
CA ASN A 34 -3.35 -3.05 -3.45
C ASN A 34 -3.56 -2.56 -4.88
N GLY A 35 -4.45 -3.23 -5.63
CA GLY A 35 -4.70 -2.89 -7.03
C GLY A 35 -5.24 -1.47 -7.20
N LYS A 36 -6.15 -1.02 -6.34
CA LYS A 36 -6.72 0.34 -6.41
C LYS A 36 -5.66 1.40 -6.17
N ALA A 37 -4.73 1.16 -5.25
CA ALA A 37 -3.62 2.08 -5.00
C ALA A 37 -2.70 2.19 -6.22
N ARG A 38 -2.35 1.06 -6.83
CA ARG A 38 -1.50 1.06 -8.03
C ARG A 38 -2.16 1.78 -9.20
N VAL A 39 -3.45 1.55 -9.41
CA VAL A 39 -4.21 2.23 -10.47
C VAL A 39 -4.25 3.74 -10.21
N ALA A 40 -4.45 4.13 -8.97
CA ALA A 40 -4.51 5.56 -8.60
C ALA A 40 -3.17 6.27 -8.82
N LEU A 41 -2.04 5.56 -8.63
CA LEU A 41 -0.72 6.12 -8.89
C LEU A 41 -0.38 6.21 -10.38
N GLY A 42 -1.07 5.43 -11.20
CA GLY A 42 -0.87 5.45 -12.64
C GLY A 42 0.44 4.78 -13.06
N ASP A 43 1.00 5.23 -14.19
CA ASP A 43 2.25 4.70 -14.71
C ASP A 43 3.42 5.52 -14.13
N PHE A 44 3.91 5.07 -12.99
CA PHE A 44 4.97 5.78 -12.25
C PHE A 44 6.34 5.16 -12.50
N THR A 45 7.38 6.00 -12.46
CA THR A 45 8.79 5.57 -12.54
C THR A 45 9.44 5.50 -11.17
N ALA A 46 8.92 6.24 -10.20
CA ALA A 46 9.35 6.20 -8.81
C ALA A 46 8.21 6.68 -7.92
N LEU A 47 8.29 6.35 -6.65
CA LEU A 47 7.36 6.82 -5.64
C LEU A 47 8.11 7.65 -4.59
N GLN A 48 7.47 8.69 -4.11
CA GLN A 48 7.93 9.46 -2.97
C GLN A 48 6.94 9.27 -1.83
N LEU A 49 7.45 9.04 -0.63
CA LEU A 49 6.63 8.82 0.56
C LEU A 49 6.92 9.93 1.57
N GLY A 50 5.88 10.43 2.20
CA GLY A 50 6.00 11.45 3.23
C GLY A 50 5.04 11.21 4.37
N ILE A 51 5.50 11.53 5.57
CA ILE A 51 4.68 11.42 6.78
C ILE A 51 4.46 12.83 7.33
N ASP A 52 3.26 13.11 7.81
CA ASP A 52 2.95 14.39 8.44
C ASP A 52 3.60 14.49 9.85
N ASP A 53 3.68 15.70 10.37
CA ASP A 53 4.34 15.94 11.67
C ASP A 53 3.67 15.19 12.82
N SER A 54 2.36 15.01 12.77
CA SER A 54 1.63 14.26 13.79
C SER A 54 1.73 12.76 13.64
N GLN A 55 2.36 12.27 12.56
CA GLN A 55 2.46 10.84 12.21
C GLN A 55 1.08 10.17 12.10
N SER A 56 0.09 10.92 11.64
CA SER A 56 -1.28 10.42 11.47
C SER A 56 -1.61 10.04 10.04
N GLN A 57 -0.81 10.50 9.08
CA GLN A 57 -1.06 10.23 7.66
C GLN A 57 0.25 9.99 6.92
N LEU A 58 0.20 9.08 5.95
CA LEU A 58 1.30 8.78 5.04
C LEU A 58 0.85 9.13 3.63
N ALA A 59 1.59 10.00 2.96
CA ALA A 59 1.35 10.31 1.55
C ALA A 59 2.27 9.46 0.68
N VAL A 60 1.69 8.87 -0.37
CA VAL A 60 2.42 8.13 -1.40
C VAL A 60 2.08 8.77 -2.74
N LEU A 61 3.09 9.23 -3.46
CA LEU A 61 2.87 9.91 -4.72
C LEU A 61 3.88 9.47 -5.78
N ALA A 62 3.45 9.53 -7.03
CA ALA A 62 4.33 9.31 -8.17
C ALA A 62 5.32 10.48 -8.26
N ALA A 63 6.58 10.19 -8.49
CA ALA A 63 7.64 11.18 -8.49
C ALA A 63 8.68 10.86 -9.56
N PRO A 64 9.51 11.84 -9.98
CA PRO A 64 10.64 11.54 -10.84
C PRO A 64 11.70 10.72 -10.09
N THR A 65 12.53 9.99 -10.82
CA THR A 65 13.53 9.10 -10.24
C THR A 65 14.60 9.84 -9.44
N ASP A 66 14.80 11.11 -9.71
CA ASP A 66 15.77 11.96 -9.00
C ASP A 66 15.15 12.70 -7.80
N ALA A 67 13.87 12.48 -7.50
CA ALA A 67 13.25 13.07 -6.34
C ALA A 67 13.90 12.58 -5.05
N ARG A 68 13.96 13.45 -4.06
CA ARG A 68 14.59 13.11 -2.76
C ARG A 68 13.87 11.93 -2.10
N GLY A 69 14.66 10.89 -1.78
CA GLY A 69 14.11 9.70 -1.14
C GLY A 69 13.24 8.85 -2.04
N ALA A 70 13.31 9.01 -3.34
CA ALA A 70 12.47 8.28 -4.28
C ALA A 70 12.74 6.78 -4.23
N VAL A 71 11.67 6.00 -4.23
CA VAL A 71 11.72 4.54 -4.37
C VAL A 71 11.54 4.23 -5.85
N ILE A 72 12.58 3.73 -6.49
CA ILE A 72 12.56 3.43 -7.92
C ILE A 72 11.59 2.28 -8.19
N ALA A 73 10.77 2.43 -9.22
CA ALA A 73 9.80 1.43 -9.59
C ALA A 73 10.49 0.19 -10.15
N THR A 74 10.33 -0.93 -9.44
CA THR A 74 10.77 -2.24 -9.91
C THR A 74 9.59 -2.97 -10.56
N VAL A 75 9.87 -4.08 -11.21
CA VAL A 75 8.81 -4.95 -11.77
C VAL A 75 7.87 -5.43 -10.64
N GLY A 76 8.43 -5.78 -9.48
CA GLY A 76 7.65 -6.19 -8.32
C GLY A 76 6.73 -5.08 -7.81
N LEU A 77 7.23 -3.85 -7.74
CA LEU A 77 6.43 -2.71 -7.31
C LEU A 77 5.29 -2.43 -8.30
N LYS A 78 5.57 -2.42 -9.60
CA LYS A 78 4.56 -2.15 -10.62
C LYS A 78 3.50 -3.24 -10.72
N LYS A 79 3.89 -4.52 -10.63
CA LYS A 79 2.96 -5.64 -10.78
C LYS A 79 2.25 -6.02 -9.49
N SER A 80 2.95 -5.98 -8.36
CA SER A 80 2.44 -6.48 -7.09
C SER A 80 2.35 -5.42 -5.99
N GLY A 81 2.81 -4.20 -6.25
CA GLY A 81 2.76 -3.11 -5.28
C GLY A 81 3.69 -3.27 -4.09
N ILE A 82 4.74 -4.08 -4.23
CA ILE A 82 5.63 -4.42 -3.11
C ILE A 82 6.75 -3.39 -2.97
N ILE A 83 6.88 -2.80 -1.78
CA ILE A 83 7.96 -1.89 -1.41
C ILE A 83 8.79 -2.55 -0.32
N CYS A 84 10.04 -2.88 -0.61
CA CYS A 84 10.94 -3.52 0.36
C CYS A 84 11.74 -2.47 1.12
N ARG A 85 11.15 -1.93 2.18
CA ARG A 85 11.77 -0.93 3.07
C ARG A 85 11.48 -1.29 4.52
N SER A 86 12.40 -2.03 5.16
CA SER A 86 12.20 -2.52 6.52
C SER A 86 12.08 -1.39 7.54
N GLU A 87 12.83 -0.30 7.37
CA GLU A 87 12.78 0.85 8.29
C GLU A 87 11.40 1.51 8.28
N LEU A 88 10.82 1.72 7.08
CA LEU A 88 9.50 2.28 6.95
C LEU A 88 8.44 1.33 7.49
N SER A 89 8.59 0.03 7.23
CA SER A 89 7.70 -1.00 7.75
C SER A 89 7.65 -0.98 9.28
N ARG A 90 8.81 -0.91 9.93
CA ARG A 90 8.91 -0.84 11.40
C ARG A 90 8.29 0.44 11.93
N LEU A 91 8.52 1.57 11.29
CA LEU A 91 7.95 2.84 11.69
C LEU A 91 6.42 2.80 11.65
N LEU A 92 5.84 2.31 10.56
CA LEU A 92 4.39 2.23 10.40
C LEU A 92 3.77 1.24 11.39
N SER A 93 4.43 0.11 11.64
CA SER A 93 3.99 -0.84 12.66
C SER A 93 4.00 -0.24 14.05
N LYS A 94 5.03 0.55 14.37
CA LYS A 94 5.14 1.23 15.65
C LYS A 94 4.03 2.27 15.83
N ILE A 95 3.76 3.05 14.80
CA ILE A 95 2.71 4.08 14.84
C ILE A 95 1.34 3.45 15.06
N SER A 96 1.04 2.34 14.37
CA SER A 96 -0.25 1.66 14.48
C SER A 96 -0.40 0.81 15.73
N GLY A 97 0.72 0.40 16.34
CA GLY A 97 0.70 -0.55 17.44
C GLY A 97 0.41 -1.99 17.02
N SER A 98 0.44 -2.27 15.74
CA SER A 98 0.19 -3.60 15.18
C SER A 98 1.39 -4.10 14.40
N LYS A 99 1.62 -5.42 14.41
CA LYS A 99 2.73 -6.04 13.66
C LYS A 99 2.45 -6.05 12.15
N LYS A 100 1.19 -6.17 11.75
CA LYS A 100 0.78 -6.26 10.34
C LYS A 100 -0.43 -5.37 10.08
N PRO A 101 -0.27 -4.05 10.19
CA PRO A 101 -1.39 -3.15 9.98
C PRO A 101 -1.78 -3.07 8.50
N VAL A 102 -3.06 -2.77 8.27
CA VAL A 102 -3.58 -2.42 6.95
C VAL A 102 -4.20 -1.03 7.07
N PHE A 103 -3.71 -0.12 6.24
CA PHE A 103 -4.17 1.27 6.25
C PHE A 103 -5.07 1.53 5.05
N LYS A 104 -6.19 2.21 5.30
CA LYS A 104 -7.08 2.68 4.25
C LYS A 104 -6.57 4.02 3.72
N GLY A 105 -6.53 4.15 2.39
CA GLY A 105 -6.11 5.37 1.73
C GLY A 105 -7.26 6.03 0.98
N HIS A 106 -7.02 7.28 0.58
CA HIS A 106 -7.90 8.01 -0.31
C HIS A 106 -7.06 8.82 -1.28
N ILE A 107 -7.60 9.03 -2.48
CA ILE A 107 -6.93 9.78 -3.52
C ILE A 107 -7.10 11.27 -3.23
N LYS A 108 -6.00 11.95 -2.92
CA LYS A 108 -6.02 13.38 -2.59
C LYS A 108 -5.92 14.23 -3.86
N GLU A 109 -5.02 13.84 -4.75
CA GLU A 109 -4.75 14.48 -6.03
C GLU A 109 -4.40 13.40 -7.05
N PRO A 110 -4.38 13.69 -8.36
CA PRO A 110 -3.92 12.71 -9.33
C PRO A 110 -2.54 12.15 -8.97
N ALA A 111 -2.42 10.83 -8.98
CA ALA A 111 -1.20 10.10 -8.63
C ALA A 111 -0.70 10.35 -7.19
N THR A 112 -1.59 10.75 -6.28
CA THR A 112 -1.27 10.97 -4.87
C THR A 112 -2.32 10.32 -3.98
N ILE A 113 -1.87 9.45 -3.08
CA ILE A 113 -2.75 8.75 -2.13
C ILE A 113 -2.30 9.09 -0.72
N VAL A 114 -3.26 9.38 0.15
CA VAL A 114 -3.00 9.60 1.57
C VAL A 114 -3.61 8.45 2.35
N PHE A 115 -2.80 7.79 3.17
CA PHE A 115 -3.23 6.69 4.03
C PHE A 115 -3.35 7.18 5.46
N ASP A 116 -4.47 6.82 6.11
CA ASP A 116 -4.70 7.15 7.51
C ASP A 116 -4.01 6.11 8.39
N LEU A 117 -3.04 6.56 9.19
CA LEU A 117 -2.23 5.68 10.04
C LEU A 117 -2.84 5.45 11.42
N LYS A 118 -3.72 6.34 11.84
CA LYS A 118 -4.43 6.21 13.11
C LYS A 118 -5.89 5.87 12.84
N VAL A 119 -6.33 4.88 13.51
CA VAL A 119 -7.72 4.41 13.41
C VAL A 119 -8.55 5.06 14.52
#